data_0603b0f328f90f1e7f2af2bfef1ebbb8
#
_entry.id   0603b0f328f90f1e7f2af2bfef1ebbb8
#
_cell.length_a   1.000
_cell.length_b   1.000
_cell.length_c   1.000
_cell.angle_alpha   90.00
_cell.angle_beta   90.00
_cell.angle_gamma   90.00
#
_symmetry.space_group_name_H-M   'P 1'
#
loop_
_entity.id
_entity.type
_entity.pdbx_description
1 polymer ?
#
loop_
_entity_poly.entity_id
_entity_poly.type
_entity_poly.pdbx_seq_one_letter_code
_entity_poly.pdbx_strand_id
1 'polypeptide(L)'
;MENIYTENITQTLEQRKKAALQTAEKCRQILLEKGAKEVILFGSLSGESPWHWQSDLDLAVRGMSEKQQWEAYSSLEKIAPNWLKIDLVALEELPDFVRSRILKERIMPTNKYLALKTRIEDEMIALEQNCQTMKNALEQSDNVPEIFITPTLSSYICDFYTACERISERVAVTLDGGMPKAENWHEQLLLQMAEIGGENRPPLWQGSLLLQLNDYRKFRHLARHNYNLQLRKERVLELAQQTEVIIAKIQEAITVFNQWLESQAKEL
;
A
#
# COMPACT_ATOMS: atom_id res chain seq x y z
N MET A 1 28.12 -0.12 20.11
CA MET A 1 27.17 -0.07 18.97
C MET A 1 26.46 -1.40 18.72
N GLU A 2 26.41 -2.29 19.70
CA GLU A 2 25.82 -3.66 19.58
C GLU A 2 24.42 -3.85 20.20
N ASN A 3 23.85 -2.81 20.82
CA ASN A 3 22.61 -3.00 21.63
C ASN A 3 21.30 -2.60 20.95
N ILE A 4 21.33 -2.09 19.72
CA ILE A 4 20.11 -1.63 19.03
C ILE A 4 19.43 -2.74 18.20
N TYR A 5 20.20 -3.77 17.81
CA TYR A 5 19.66 -4.87 16.98
C TYR A 5 19.03 -6.03 17.78
N THR A 6 19.30 -6.14 19.07
CA THR A 6 18.82 -7.25 19.90
C THR A 6 17.44 -7.07 20.51
N GLU A 7 16.92 -5.85 20.64
CA GLU A 7 15.57 -5.61 21.20
C GLU A 7 14.43 -5.95 20.23
N ASN A 8 14.69 -6.02 18.93
CA ASN A 8 13.65 -6.24 17.93
C ASN A 8 13.26 -7.70 17.68
N ILE A 9 14.01 -8.67 18.18
CA ILE A 9 13.82 -10.09 17.83
C ILE A 9 12.93 -10.85 18.84
N THR A 10 12.63 -10.28 19.99
CA THR A 10 11.96 -10.98 21.10
C THR A 10 10.45 -10.69 21.24
N GLN A 11 9.90 -9.70 20.56
CA GLN A 11 8.48 -9.37 20.70
C GLN A 11 7.61 -10.27 19.81
N THR A 12 6.54 -10.83 20.39
CA THR A 12 5.52 -11.54 19.62
C THR A 12 4.66 -10.55 18.81
N LEU A 13 3.97 -11.04 17.78
CA LEU A 13 3.06 -10.22 16.98
C LEU A 13 1.99 -9.53 17.83
N GLU A 14 1.47 -10.22 18.86
CA GLU A 14 0.51 -9.68 19.82
C GLU A 14 1.10 -8.54 20.68
N GLN A 15 2.35 -8.69 21.12
CA GLN A 15 3.04 -7.64 21.87
C GLN A 15 3.26 -6.40 21.01
N ARG A 16 3.62 -6.57 19.72
CA ARG A 16 3.73 -5.47 18.76
C ARG A 16 2.39 -4.79 18.53
N LYS A 17 1.31 -5.55 18.36
CA LYS A 17 -0.04 -5.00 18.21
C LYS A 17 -0.44 -4.15 19.41
N LYS A 18 -0.19 -4.66 20.63
CA LYS A 18 -0.47 -3.92 21.86
C LYS A 18 0.35 -2.62 21.96
N ALA A 19 1.63 -2.67 21.62
CA ALA A 19 2.49 -1.48 21.60
C ALA A 19 2.04 -0.47 20.54
N ALA A 20 1.62 -0.93 19.34
CA ALA A 20 1.08 -0.07 18.30
C ALA A 20 -0.22 0.63 18.73
N LEU A 21 -1.13 -0.07 19.41
CA LEU A 21 -2.36 0.53 19.97
C LEU A 21 -2.06 1.60 21.02
N GLN A 22 -1.07 1.36 21.89
CA GLN A 22 -0.63 2.37 22.87
C GLN A 22 0.01 3.58 22.20
N THR A 23 0.76 3.36 21.12
CA THR A 23 1.34 4.44 20.33
C THR A 23 0.25 5.21 19.60
N ALA A 24 -0.76 4.56 19.06
CA ALA A 24 -1.90 5.20 18.39
C ALA A 24 -2.63 6.18 19.32
N GLU A 25 -2.86 5.81 20.59
CA GLU A 25 -3.51 6.70 21.53
C GLU A 25 -2.66 7.94 21.87
N LYS A 26 -1.34 7.77 21.99
CA LYS A 26 -0.41 8.91 22.18
C LYS A 26 -0.41 9.82 20.95
N CYS A 27 -0.36 9.23 19.74
CA CYS A 27 -0.45 9.98 18.48
C CYS A 27 -1.75 10.77 18.40
N ARG A 28 -2.87 10.15 18.76
CA ARG A 28 -4.18 10.80 18.80
C ARG A 28 -4.19 12.05 19.68
N GLN A 29 -3.63 11.96 20.88
CA GLN A 29 -3.54 13.11 21.80
C GLN A 29 -2.70 14.24 21.20
N ILE A 30 -1.52 13.95 20.68
CA ILE A 30 -0.64 14.94 20.01
C ILE A 30 -1.35 15.62 18.84
N LEU A 31 -2.06 14.86 18.01
CA LEU A 31 -2.78 15.39 16.85
C LEU A 31 -3.92 16.34 17.26
N LEU A 32 -4.68 15.97 18.29
CA LEU A 32 -5.73 16.85 18.86
C LEU A 32 -5.14 18.14 19.44
N GLU A 33 -4.03 18.07 20.20
CA GLU A 33 -3.32 19.22 20.73
C GLU A 33 -2.77 20.14 19.62
N LYS A 34 -2.41 19.59 18.47
CA LYS A 34 -1.93 20.34 17.30
C LYS A 34 -3.05 20.86 16.39
N GLY A 35 -4.32 20.67 16.78
CA GLY A 35 -5.46 21.29 16.11
C GLY A 35 -6.30 20.38 15.24
N ALA A 36 -6.08 19.06 15.26
CA ALA A 36 -7.01 18.13 14.64
C ALA A 36 -8.39 18.22 15.30
N LYS A 37 -9.45 18.32 14.51
CA LYS A 37 -10.83 18.25 14.99
C LYS A 37 -11.27 16.81 15.26
N GLU A 38 -10.71 15.89 14.51
CA GLU A 38 -11.01 14.47 14.59
C GLU A 38 -9.75 13.66 14.21
N VAL A 39 -9.53 12.54 14.89
CA VAL A 39 -8.47 11.57 14.58
C VAL A 39 -9.07 10.18 14.56
N ILE A 40 -8.93 9.47 13.46
CA ILE A 40 -9.50 8.16 13.24
C ILE A 40 -8.38 7.15 13.01
N LEU A 41 -8.37 6.08 13.79
CA LEU A 41 -7.54 4.90 13.57
C LEU A 41 -8.22 4.01 12.53
N PHE A 42 -7.51 3.66 11.45
CA PHE A 42 -8.02 2.80 10.40
C PHE A 42 -7.00 1.71 10.01
N GLY A 43 -7.25 0.95 8.95
CA GLY A 43 -6.33 -0.07 8.48
C GLY A 43 -6.27 -1.33 9.36
N SER A 44 -5.11 -2.00 9.37
CA SER A 44 -4.94 -3.31 10.03
C SER A 44 -5.03 -3.24 11.56
N LEU A 45 -4.61 -2.12 12.15
CA LEU A 45 -4.65 -1.95 13.60
C LEU A 45 -6.08 -1.72 14.14
N SER A 46 -6.97 -1.14 13.32
CA SER A 46 -8.39 -0.99 13.64
C SER A 46 -9.21 -2.28 13.46
N GLY A 47 -8.60 -3.35 12.91
CA GLY A 47 -9.27 -4.62 12.63
C GLY A 47 -9.89 -4.71 11.22
N GLU A 48 -9.66 -3.72 10.36
CA GLU A 48 -10.15 -3.74 8.97
C GLU A 48 -9.45 -4.81 8.12
N SER A 49 -8.23 -5.20 8.48
CA SER A 49 -7.47 -6.30 7.92
C SER A 49 -6.66 -6.99 9.02
N PRO A 50 -6.21 -8.25 8.83
CA PRO A 50 -5.36 -8.90 9.80
C PRO A 50 -4.06 -8.13 10.05
N TRP A 51 -3.69 -8.02 11.33
CA TRP A 51 -2.42 -7.45 11.75
C TRP A 51 -1.26 -8.40 11.44
N HIS A 52 -0.17 -7.89 10.87
CA HIS A 52 1.02 -8.67 10.53
C HIS A 52 2.33 -7.89 10.80
N TRP A 53 3.47 -8.53 10.58
CA TRP A 53 4.79 -7.98 10.92
C TRP A 53 5.16 -6.68 10.21
N GLN A 54 4.62 -6.44 9.02
CA GLN A 54 4.83 -5.24 8.19
C GLN A 54 3.67 -4.23 8.29
N SER A 55 2.73 -4.46 9.22
CA SER A 55 1.61 -3.52 9.42
C SER A 55 2.10 -2.19 9.96
N ASP A 56 1.55 -1.12 9.41
CA ASP A 56 1.79 0.26 9.81
C ASP A 56 0.69 0.77 10.77
N LEU A 57 0.91 1.92 11.36
CA LEU A 57 -0.10 2.65 12.13
C LEU A 57 -0.75 3.70 11.23
N ASP A 58 -1.98 3.43 10.78
CA ASP A 58 -2.74 4.27 9.87
C ASP A 58 -3.65 5.22 10.66
N LEU A 59 -3.44 6.52 10.53
CA LEU A 59 -4.24 7.58 11.17
C LEU A 59 -4.79 8.54 10.12
N ALA A 60 -6.08 8.83 10.20
CA ALA A 60 -6.71 9.89 9.42
C ALA A 60 -7.08 11.05 10.31
N VAL A 61 -6.83 12.28 9.85
CA VAL A 61 -7.16 13.52 10.57
C VAL A 61 -8.13 14.38 9.79
N ARG A 62 -8.93 15.15 10.50
CA ARG A 62 -9.82 16.17 9.93
C ARG A 62 -9.50 17.53 10.51
N GLY A 63 -9.54 18.57 9.65
CA GLY A 63 -9.45 19.97 10.04
C GLY A 63 -8.04 20.45 10.39
N MET A 64 -7.00 19.81 9.89
CA MET A 64 -5.60 20.24 9.98
C MET A 64 -5.11 20.81 8.66
N SER A 65 -4.42 21.95 8.71
CA SER A 65 -3.66 22.44 7.54
C SER A 65 -2.42 21.58 7.28
N GLU A 66 -1.90 21.58 6.03
CA GLU A 66 -0.66 20.88 5.68
C GLU A 66 0.51 21.22 6.63
N LYS A 67 0.65 22.49 7.00
CA LYS A 67 1.68 22.92 7.96
C LYS A 67 1.53 22.25 9.32
N GLN A 68 0.30 22.18 9.85
CA GLN A 68 0.04 21.50 11.12
C GLN A 68 0.29 20.01 11.04
N GLN A 69 -0.02 19.37 9.91
CA GLN A 69 0.28 17.95 9.66
C GLN A 69 1.78 17.69 9.66
N TRP A 70 2.58 18.52 8.97
CA TRP A 70 4.03 18.43 8.97
C TRP A 70 4.65 18.58 10.36
N GLU A 71 4.20 19.59 11.11
CA GLU A 71 4.67 19.81 12.48
C GLU A 71 4.25 18.66 13.43
N ALA A 72 3.10 18.07 13.18
CA ALA A 72 2.63 16.90 13.92
C ALA A 72 3.48 15.67 13.60
N TYR A 73 3.72 15.38 12.33
CA TYR A 73 4.44 14.19 11.87
C TYR A 73 5.81 14.04 12.56
N SER A 74 6.59 15.12 12.63
CA SER A 74 7.86 15.14 13.34
C SER A 74 7.76 14.80 14.85
N SER A 75 6.60 15.06 15.45
CA SER A 75 6.36 14.71 16.86
C SER A 75 5.93 13.25 17.02
N LEU A 76 5.17 12.74 16.03
CA LEU A 76 4.72 11.34 16.01
C LEU A 76 5.89 10.37 15.82
N GLU A 77 6.82 10.69 14.90
CA GLU A 77 8.02 9.86 14.66
C GLU A 77 8.87 9.67 15.92
N LYS A 78 8.95 10.69 16.78
CA LYS A 78 9.75 10.63 18.02
C LYS A 78 9.20 9.68 19.08
N ILE A 79 7.89 9.39 19.03
CA ILE A 79 7.23 8.52 20.02
C ILE A 79 6.97 7.12 19.48
N ALA A 80 7.11 6.92 18.18
CA ALA A 80 6.93 5.62 17.54
C ALA A 80 8.15 4.71 17.80
N PRO A 81 7.95 3.43 18.11
CA PRO A 81 9.03 2.46 18.07
C PRO A 81 9.64 2.38 16.67
N ASN A 82 10.94 2.14 16.54
CA ASN A 82 11.67 2.11 15.27
C ASN A 82 11.11 1.11 14.22
N TRP A 83 10.37 0.11 14.67
CA TRP A 83 9.75 -0.89 13.81
C TRP A 83 8.33 -0.51 13.32
N LEU A 84 7.73 0.56 13.88
CA LEU A 84 6.36 0.98 13.57
C LEU A 84 6.38 2.25 12.74
N LYS A 85 5.99 2.15 11.49
CA LYS A 85 5.74 3.32 10.66
C LYS A 85 4.39 3.93 11.02
N ILE A 86 4.29 5.24 10.84
CA ILE A 86 3.03 5.98 11.00
C ILE A 86 2.67 6.55 9.63
N ASP A 87 1.49 6.20 9.16
CA ASP A 87 0.84 6.81 7.99
C ASP A 87 -0.23 7.78 8.48
N LEU A 88 -0.04 9.07 8.16
CA LEU A 88 -0.96 10.13 8.51
C LEU A 88 -1.56 10.73 7.25
N VAL A 89 -2.89 10.72 7.14
CA VAL A 89 -3.61 11.24 5.97
C VAL A 89 -4.67 12.25 6.39
N ALA A 90 -4.88 13.28 5.58
CA ALA A 90 -5.99 14.21 5.75
C ALA A 90 -7.24 13.66 5.08
N LEU A 91 -8.37 13.58 5.81
CA LEU A 91 -9.63 13.09 5.27
C LEU A 91 -10.14 13.94 4.10
N GLU A 92 -9.85 15.23 4.12
CA GLU A 92 -10.26 16.17 3.08
C GLU A 92 -9.58 15.93 1.74
N GLU A 93 -8.39 15.34 1.74
CA GLU A 93 -7.57 15.09 0.54
C GLU A 93 -7.81 13.69 -0.06
N LEU A 94 -8.53 12.83 0.66
CA LEU A 94 -8.77 11.47 0.21
C LEU A 94 -9.91 11.39 -0.81
N PRO A 95 -9.80 10.50 -1.80
CA PRO A 95 -10.90 10.15 -2.68
C PRO A 95 -12.13 9.69 -1.87
N ASP A 96 -13.34 9.99 -2.36
CA ASP A 96 -14.60 9.71 -1.65
C ASP A 96 -14.73 8.26 -1.20
N PHE A 97 -14.32 7.30 -2.03
CA PHE A 97 -14.41 5.88 -1.70
C PHE A 97 -13.47 5.47 -0.55
N VAL A 98 -12.29 6.09 -0.45
CA VAL A 98 -11.34 5.86 0.67
C VAL A 98 -11.88 6.51 1.93
N ARG A 99 -12.34 7.76 1.82
CA ARG A 99 -12.92 8.53 2.95
C ARG A 99 -14.12 7.82 3.55
N SER A 100 -15.09 7.37 2.73
CA SER A 100 -16.27 6.63 3.18
C SER A 100 -15.91 5.32 3.88
N ARG A 101 -14.85 4.65 3.46
CA ARG A 101 -14.33 3.45 4.13
C ARG A 101 -13.77 3.78 5.52
N ILE A 102 -12.94 4.81 5.63
CA ILE A 102 -12.33 5.24 6.90
C ILE A 102 -13.42 5.69 7.89
N LEU A 103 -14.42 6.42 7.40
CA LEU A 103 -15.55 6.87 8.21
C LEU A 103 -16.55 5.76 8.55
N LYS A 104 -16.31 4.54 8.04
CA LYS A 104 -17.23 3.39 8.19
C LYS A 104 -18.65 3.64 7.65
N GLU A 105 -18.76 4.56 6.70
CA GLU A 105 -20.01 4.83 5.98
C GLU A 105 -20.33 3.72 4.98
N ARG A 106 -19.29 2.96 4.55
CA ARG A 106 -19.43 1.77 3.71
C ARG A 106 -19.40 0.52 4.57
N ILE A 107 -20.50 -0.24 4.59
CA ILE A 107 -20.56 -1.52 5.28
C ILE A 107 -19.73 -2.54 4.51
N MET A 108 -18.64 -3.01 5.13
CA MET A 108 -17.84 -4.10 4.56
C MET A 108 -18.61 -5.43 4.69
N PRO A 109 -18.60 -6.29 3.67
CA PRO A 109 -19.17 -7.63 3.77
C PRO A 109 -18.57 -8.42 4.93
N THR A 110 -19.38 -9.17 5.67
CA THR A 110 -18.92 -10.06 6.74
C THR A 110 -18.23 -11.31 6.19
N ASN A 111 -18.60 -11.74 4.98
CA ASN A 111 -17.93 -12.83 4.27
C ASN A 111 -16.53 -12.39 3.86
N LYS A 112 -15.48 -13.13 4.28
CA LYS A 112 -14.07 -12.78 4.04
C LYS A 112 -13.70 -12.64 2.56
N TYR A 113 -14.28 -13.45 1.68
CA TYR A 113 -14.01 -13.41 0.24
C TYR A 113 -14.60 -12.16 -0.39
N LEU A 114 -15.85 -11.80 -0.04
CA LEU A 114 -16.47 -10.58 -0.52
C LEU A 114 -15.77 -9.33 0.06
N ALA A 115 -15.34 -9.38 1.32
CA ALA A 115 -14.55 -8.30 1.92
C ALA A 115 -13.21 -8.13 1.20
N LEU A 116 -12.50 -9.22 0.86
CA LEU A 116 -11.28 -9.18 0.10
C LEU A 116 -11.52 -8.61 -1.31
N LYS A 117 -12.54 -9.09 -2.01
CA LYS A 117 -12.94 -8.56 -3.32
C LYS A 117 -13.13 -7.05 -3.29
N THR A 118 -13.93 -6.56 -2.33
CA THR A 118 -14.16 -5.12 -2.16
C THR A 118 -12.86 -4.32 -1.98
N ARG A 119 -11.92 -4.85 -1.17
CA ARG A 119 -10.62 -4.18 -0.95
C ARG A 119 -9.73 -4.19 -2.20
N ILE A 120 -9.78 -5.26 -2.99
CA ILE A 120 -9.06 -5.33 -4.27
C ILE A 120 -9.65 -4.31 -5.25
N GLU A 121 -10.97 -4.20 -5.33
CA GLU A 121 -11.66 -3.22 -6.18
C GLU A 121 -11.28 -1.77 -5.79
N ASP A 122 -11.19 -1.46 -4.50
CA ASP A 122 -10.74 -0.15 -4.02
C ASP A 122 -9.30 0.16 -4.46
N GLU A 123 -8.37 -0.81 -4.38
CA GLU A 123 -7.00 -0.62 -4.88
C GLU A 123 -6.94 -0.49 -6.42
N MET A 124 -7.84 -1.19 -7.14
CA MET A 124 -7.92 -1.06 -8.59
C MET A 124 -8.36 0.34 -9.03
N ILE A 125 -9.29 0.98 -8.32
CA ILE A 125 -9.68 2.38 -8.59
C ILE A 125 -8.47 3.31 -8.43
N ALA A 126 -7.70 3.16 -7.35
CA ALA A 126 -6.51 3.98 -7.13
C ALA A 126 -5.44 3.74 -8.20
N LEU A 127 -5.25 2.48 -8.61
CA LEU A 127 -4.31 2.09 -9.65
C LEU A 127 -4.68 2.71 -11.01
N GLU A 128 -5.96 2.66 -11.38
CA GLU A 128 -6.48 3.25 -12.62
C GLU A 128 -6.31 4.77 -12.65
N GLN A 129 -6.59 5.44 -11.53
CA GLN A 129 -6.36 6.88 -11.39
C GLN A 129 -4.88 7.25 -11.55
N ASN A 130 -3.98 6.47 -10.93
CA ASN A 130 -2.54 6.64 -11.06
C ASN A 130 -2.10 6.48 -12.53
N CYS A 131 -2.57 5.45 -13.22
CA CYS A 131 -2.27 5.21 -14.63
C CYS A 131 -2.76 6.37 -15.52
N GLN A 132 -3.97 6.88 -15.27
CA GLN A 132 -4.51 8.02 -16.05
C GLN A 132 -3.67 9.29 -15.83
N THR A 133 -3.26 9.55 -14.59
CA THR A 133 -2.40 10.70 -14.27
C THR A 133 -1.03 10.57 -14.91
N MET A 134 -0.45 9.35 -14.88
CA MET A 134 0.83 9.06 -15.53
C MET A 134 0.75 9.24 -17.05
N LYS A 135 -0.35 8.79 -17.67
CA LYS A 135 -0.61 9.00 -19.12
C LYS A 135 -0.66 10.49 -19.46
N ASN A 136 -1.41 11.28 -18.70
CA ASN A 136 -1.48 12.73 -18.89
C ASN A 136 -0.10 13.40 -18.75
N ALA A 137 0.73 12.95 -17.80
CA ALA A 137 2.09 13.44 -17.63
C ALA A 137 3.00 13.05 -18.81
N LEU A 138 2.85 11.84 -19.36
CA LEU A 138 3.57 11.39 -20.56
C LEU A 138 3.22 12.25 -21.79
N GLU A 139 1.94 12.54 -22.02
CA GLU A 139 1.48 13.36 -23.15
C GLU A 139 2.05 14.79 -23.11
N GLN A 140 2.40 15.27 -21.91
CA GLN A 140 2.99 16.60 -21.72
C GLN A 140 4.52 16.57 -21.59
N SER A 141 5.14 15.40 -21.67
CA SER A 141 6.57 15.20 -21.36
C SER A 141 7.51 16.04 -22.23
N ASP A 142 7.16 16.30 -23.48
CA ASP A 142 7.95 17.11 -24.39
C ASP A 142 7.94 18.62 -24.05
N ASN A 143 6.92 19.06 -23.30
CA ASN A 143 6.74 20.45 -22.90
C ASN A 143 7.28 20.76 -21.51
N VAL A 144 7.76 19.73 -20.76
CA VAL A 144 8.23 19.85 -19.39
C VAL A 144 9.74 19.55 -19.33
N PRO A 145 10.54 20.40 -18.67
CA PRO A 145 11.97 20.14 -18.51
C PRO A 145 12.22 18.77 -17.86
N GLU A 146 13.26 18.08 -18.35
CA GLU A 146 13.62 16.72 -17.90
C GLU A 146 13.79 16.60 -16.38
N ILE A 147 14.31 17.64 -15.75
CA ILE A 147 14.50 17.70 -14.30
C ILE A 147 13.21 17.54 -13.50
N PHE A 148 12.05 17.84 -14.11
CA PHE A 148 10.74 17.69 -13.48
C PHE A 148 10.01 16.43 -13.94
N ILE A 149 10.08 16.09 -15.23
CA ILE A 149 9.29 14.97 -15.77
C ILE A 149 9.81 13.61 -15.29
N THR A 150 11.12 13.41 -15.22
CA THR A 150 11.72 12.15 -14.79
C THR A 150 11.37 11.79 -13.34
N PRO A 151 11.53 12.69 -12.35
CA PRO A 151 11.09 12.42 -10.97
C PRO A 151 9.59 12.20 -10.85
N THR A 152 8.79 12.98 -11.58
CA THR A 152 7.32 12.88 -11.56
C THR A 152 6.87 11.51 -12.05
N LEU A 153 7.31 11.07 -13.22
CA LEU A 153 6.99 9.74 -13.75
C LEU A 153 7.53 8.62 -12.86
N SER A 154 8.72 8.79 -12.27
CA SER A 154 9.29 7.82 -11.34
C SER A 154 8.42 7.64 -10.10
N SER A 155 7.83 8.70 -9.57
CA SER A 155 6.88 8.63 -8.47
C SER A 155 5.65 7.82 -8.84
N TYR A 156 5.01 8.13 -9.97
CA TYR A 156 3.84 7.38 -10.44
C TYR A 156 4.13 5.91 -10.71
N ILE A 157 5.31 5.58 -11.25
CA ILE A 157 5.74 4.18 -11.44
C ILE A 157 5.88 3.46 -10.09
N CYS A 158 6.44 4.13 -9.08
CA CYS A 158 6.54 3.57 -7.73
C CYS A 158 5.16 3.35 -7.11
N ASP A 159 4.24 4.29 -7.26
CA ASP A 159 2.87 4.20 -6.75
C ASP A 159 2.06 3.12 -7.48
N PHE A 160 2.26 2.97 -8.80
CA PHE A 160 1.69 1.88 -9.59
C PHE A 160 2.06 0.51 -9.01
N TYR A 161 3.35 0.27 -8.77
CA TYR A 161 3.78 -1.00 -8.19
C TYR A 161 3.30 -1.16 -6.74
N THR A 162 3.29 -0.08 -5.95
CA THR A 162 2.80 -0.10 -4.58
C THR A 162 1.32 -0.54 -4.50
N ALA A 163 0.48 -0.11 -5.43
CA ALA A 163 -0.91 -0.59 -5.50
C ALA A 163 -0.99 -2.10 -5.82
N CYS A 164 -0.20 -2.59 -6.77
CA CYS A 164 -0.11 -4.04 -7.06
C CYS A 164 0.39 -4.85 -5.86
N GLU A 165 1.37 -4.32 -5.12
CA GLU A 165 1.91 -4.93 -3.92
C GLU A 165 0.84 -4.97 -2.81
N ARG A 166 0.07 -3.90 -2.59
CA ARG A 166 -1.04 -3.86 -1.62
C ARG A 166 -2.12 -4.89 -1.95
N ILE A 167 -2.46 -5.08 -3.22
CA ILE A 167 -3.38 -6.16 -3.63
C ILE A 167 -2.81 -7.51 -3.21
N SER A 168 -1.54 -7.76 -3.50
CA SER A 168 -0.84 -9.00 -3.16
C SER A 168 -0.82 -9.25 -1.65
N GLU A 169 -0.53 -8.22 -0.85
CA GLU A 169 -0.55 -8.26 0.62
C GLU A 169 -1.92 -8.66 1.16
N ARG A 170 -2.99 -8.04 0.64
CA ARG A 170 -4.37 -8.34 1.06
C ARG A 170 -4.73 -9.79 0.77
N VAL A 171 -4.33 -10.31 -0.38
CA VAL A 171 -4.54 -11.72 -0.75
C VAL A 171 -3.75 -12.63 0.18
N ALA A 172 -2.43 -12.39 0.37
CA ALA A 172 -1.56 -13.20 1.21
C ALA A 172 -2.07 -13.28 2.66
N VAL A 173 -2.43 -12.13 3.23
CA VAL A 173 -2.90 -12.04 4.62
C VAL A 173 -4.27 -12.70 4.81
N THR A 174 -5.15 -12.60 3.82
CA THR A 174 -6.52 -13.12 3.95
C THR A 174 -6.60 -14.63 3.65
N LEU A 175 -5.83 -15.12 2.69
CA LEU A 175 -5.98 -16.48 2.14
C LEU A 175 -4.77 -17.37 2.36
N ASP A 176 -3.53 -16.83 2.41
CA ASP A 176 -2.32 -17.64 2.46
C ASP A 176 -1.70 -17.74 3.87
N GLY A 177 -2.41 -17.25 4.90
CA GLY A 177 -1.95 -17.29 6.27
C GLY A 177 -0.90 -16.24 6.63
N GLY A 178 -0.59 -15.29 5.76
CA GLY A 178 0.23 -14.12 6.05
C GLY A 178 1.29 -13.76 5.02
N MET A 179 2.07 -12.76 5.38
CA MET A 179 3.14 -12.19 4.58
C MET A 179 4.45 -12.96 4.74
N PRO A 180 5.31 -13.01 3.70
CA PRO A 180 6.68 -13.48 3.85
C PRO A 180 7.45 -12.64 4.88
N LYS A 181 8.36 -13.30 5.65
CA LYS A 181 9.09 -12.67 6.78
C LYS A 181 10.55 -12.32 6.48
N ALA A 182 11.06 -12.70 5.31
CA ALA A 182 12.46 -12.49 4.93
C ALA A 182 12.74 -11.02 4.55
N GLU A 183 14.00 -10.61 4.54
CA GLU A 183 14.42 -9.28 4.10
C GLU A 183 13.95 -8.95 2.67
N ASN A 184 13.94 -9.95 1.78
CA ASN A 184 13.45 -9.82 0.41
C ASN A 184 11.94 -10.12 0.28
N TRP A 185 11.15 -9.83 1.30
CA TRP A 185 9.73 -10.15 1.35
C TRP A 185 8.93 -9.61 0.15
N HIS A 186 9.28 -8.47 -0.42
CA HIS A 186 8.65 -7.92 -1.62
C HIS A 186 8.74 -8.87 -2.83
N GLU A 187 9.91 -9.51 -3.00
CA GLU A 187 10.11 -10.49 -4.06
C GLU A 187 9.37 -11.79 -3.77
N GLN A 188 9.47 -12.27 -2.53
CA GLN A 188 8.78 -13.48 -2.11
C GLN A 188 7.27 -13.34 -2.19
N LEU A 189 6.72 -12.17 -1.86
CA LEU A 189 5.30 -11.89 -2.01
C LEU A 189 4.85 -11.95 -3.47
N LEU A 190 5.61 -11.35 -4.38
CA LEU A 190 5.32 -11.40 -5.80
C LEU A 190 5.33 -12.84 -6.34
N LEU A 191 6.30 -13.66 -5.92
CA LEU A 191 6.39 -15.07 -6.28
C LEU A 191 5.27 -15.90 -5.64
N GLN A 192 4.92 -15.63 -4.38
CA GLN A 192 3.79 -16.25 -3.69
C GLN A 192 2.48 -16.05 -4.47
N MET A 193 2.26 -14.88 -5.05
CA MET A 193 1.08 -14.60 -5.85
C MET A 193 1.05 -15.36 -7.20
N ALA A 194 2.18 -15.89 -7.65
CA ALA A 194 2.27 -16.67 -8.90
C ALA A 194 1.92 -18.16 -8.70
N GLU A 195 1.80 -18.61 -7.47
CA GLU A 195 1.53 -20.01 -7.14
C GLU A 195 0.09 -20.21 -6.64
N ILE A 196 -0.36 -21.47 -6.60
CA ILE A 196 -1.61 -21.86 -5.94
C ILE A 196 -1.40 -21.64 -4.44
N GLY A 197 -2.22 -20.79 -3.85
CA GLY A 197 -2.08 -20.41 -2.44
C GLY A 197 -2.98 -21.18 -1.50
N GLY A 198 -3.15 -20.65 -0.28
CA GLY A 198 -4.04 -21.17 0.72
C GLY A 198 -5.49 -21.26 0.22
N GLU A 199 -6.23 -22.26 0.74
CA GLU A 199 -7.63 -22.52 0.33
C GLU A 199 -7.78 -22.81 -1.17
N ASN A 200 -6.75 -23.33 -1.82
CA ASN A 200 -6.69 -23.59 -3.27
C ASN A 200 -6.94 -22.33 -4.13
N ARG A 201 -6.60 -21.15 -3.63
CA ARG A 201 -6.72 -19.94 -4.43
C ARG A 201 -5.87 -20.03 -5.70
N PRO A 202 -6.42 -19.60 -6.84
CA PRO A 202 -5.65 -19.57 -8.09
C PRO A 202 -4.49 -18.56 -8.00
N PRO A 203 -3.44 -18.75 -8.83
CA PRO A 203 -2.41 -17.74 -8.99
C PRO A 203 -3.01 -16.41 -9.44
N LEU A 204 -2.54 -15.30 -8.84
CA LEU A 204 -2.99 -13.96 -9.16
C LEU A 204 -2.17 -13.34 -10.31
N TRP A 205 -0.83 -13.43 -10.22
CA TRP A 205 0.08 -12.89 -11.22
C TRP A 205 0.76 -14.01 -12.00
N GLN A 206 0.49 -14.13 -13.29
CA GLN A 206 0.98 -15.24 -14.09
C GLN A 206 1.71 -14.78 -15.37
N GLY A 207 2.55 -15.66 -15.91
CA GLY A 207 3.16 -15.53 -17.22
C GLY A 207 3.93 -14.21 -17.39
N SER A 208 3.65 -13.52 -18.49
CA SER A 208 4.34 -12.26 -18.81
C SER A 208 4.02 -11.13 -17.83
N LEU A 209 2.84 -11.14 -17.19
CA LEU A 209 2.47 -10.14 -16.19
C LEU A 209 3.37 -10.23 -14.96
N LEU A 210 3.66 -11.43 -14.45
CA LEU A 210 4.58 -11.62 -13.33
C LEU A 210 5.97 -11.02 -13.62
N LEU A 211 6.52 -11.27 -14.82
CA LEU A 211 7.82 -10.74 -15.21
C LEU A 211 7.81 -9.22 -15.31
N GLN A 212 6.75 -8.65 -15.88
CA GLN A 212 6.56 -7.21 -15.97
C GLN A 212 6.46 -6.57 -14.59
N LEU A 213 5.62 -7.11 -13.68
CA LEU A 213 5.51 -6.60 -12.31
C LEU A 213 6.84 -6.68 -11.54
N ASN A 214 7.65 -7.72 -11.79
CA ASN A 214 8.99 -7.81 -11.20
C ASN A 214 9.93 -6.68 -11.66
N ASP A 215 9.79 -6.21 -12.90
CA ASP A 215 10.56 -5.06 -13.39
C ASP A 215 10.18 -3.76 -12.66
N TYR A 216 8.88 -3.55 -12.40
CA TYR A 216 8.41 -2.42 -11.59
C TYR A 216 8.86 -2.53 -10.13
N ARG A 217 8.83 -3.74 -9.56
CA ARG A 217 9.37 -4.00 -8.21
C ARG A 217 10.83 -3.58 -8.10
N LYS A 218 11.66 -4.03 -9.05
CA LYS A 218 13.09 -3.69 -9.12
C LYS A 218 13.30 -2.18 -9.26
N PHE A 219 12.51 -1.55 -10.14
CA PHE A 219 12.58 -0.10 -10.34
C PHE A 219 12.23 0.65 -9.05
N ARG A 220 11.13 0.30 -8.38
CA ARG A 220 10.73 0.92 -7.10
C ARG A 220 11.82 0.76 -6.03
N HIS A 221 12.41 -0.43 -5.93
CA HIS A 221 13.52 -0.67 -5.01
C HIS A 221 14.69 0.27 -5.30
N LEU A 222 15.09 0.36 -6.57
CA LEU A 222 16.15 1.26 -7.00
C LEU A 222 15.81 2.73 -6.69
N ALA A 223 14.62 3.19 -7.04
CA ALA A 223 14.20 4.58 -6.86
C ALA A 223 14.14 5.00 -5.38
N ARG A 224 13.79 4.09 -4.46
CA ARG A 224 13.70 4.37 -3.01
C ARG A 224 15.05 4.35 -2.29
N HIS A 225 16.02 3.57 -2.78
CA HIS A 225 17.31 3.39 -2.09
C HIS A 225 18.43 4.27 -2.65
N ASN A 226 18.22 4.94 -3.77
CA ASN A 226 19.28 5.70 -4.45
C ASN A 226 19.02 7.21 -4.41
N TYR A 227 19.43 7.86 -3.33
CA TYR A 227 19.38 9.31 -3.18
C TYR A 227 20.24 10.09 -4.19
N ASN A 228 21.21 9.45 -4.85
CA ASN A 228 22.18 10.11 -5.74
C ASN A 228 22.28 9.52 -7.15
N LEU A 229 21.50 8.52 -7.51
CA LEU A 229 21.50 7.99 -8.87
C LEU A 229 20.47 8.75 -9.71
N GLN A 230 20.97 9.42 -10.73
CA GLN A 230 20.14 9.92 -11.81
C GLN A 230 19.44 8.71 -12.45
N LEU A 231 18.15 8.61 -12.22
CA LEU A 231 17.33 7.61 -12.91
C LEU A 231 17.44 7.86 -14.40
N ARG A 232 17.73 6.81 -15.17
CA ARG A 232 17.82 6.95 -16.63
C ARG A 232 16.46 7.31 -17.18
N LYS A 233 16.34 8.45 -17.81
CA LYS A 233 15.12 8.97 -18.43
C LYS A 233 14.48 7.93 -19.34
N GLU A 234 15.29 7.29 -20.20
CA GLU A 234 14.81 6.31 -21.16
C GLU A 234 14.10 5.14 -20.45
N ARG A 235 14.64 4.66 -19.32
CA ARG A 235 14.02 3.57 -18.56
C ARG A 235 12.74 4.01 -17.86
N VAL A 236 12.71 5.24 -17.36
CA VAL A 236 11.49 5.83 -16.77
C VAL A 236 10.40 5.96 -17.80
N LEU A 237 10.71 6.51 -18.98
CA LEU A 237 9.75 6.63 -20.07
C LEU A 237 9.25 5.26 -20.58
N GLU A 238 10.15 4.30 -20.75
CA GLU A 238 9.80 2.93 -21.15
C GLU A 238 8.78 2.30 -20.19
N LEU A 239 9.06 2.33 -18.88
CA LEU A 239 8.15 1.78 -17.87
C LEU A 239 6.82 2.53 -17.84
N ALA A 240 6.85 3.87 -17.90
CA ALA A 240 5.63 4.65 -17.90
C ALA A 240 4.76 4.37 -19.13
N GLN A 241 5.34 4.22 -20.32
CA GLN A 241 4.62 3.86 -21.56
C GLN A 241 4.01 2.45 -21.51
N GLN A 242 4.66 1.50 -20.82
CA GLN A 242 4.18 0.12 -20.71
C GLN A 242 2.97 -0.01 -19.77
N THR A 243 2.71 0.95 -18.87
CA THR A 243 1.65 0.82 -17.87
C THR A 243 0.26 0.65 -18.47
N GLU A 244 -0.04 1.26 -19.63
CA GLU A 244 -1.34 1.13 -20.31
C GLU A 244 -1.63 -0.33 -20.73
N VAL A 245 -0.62 -1.05 -21.21
CA VAL A 245 -0.76 -2.47 -21.57
C VAL A 245 -0.81 -3.34 -20.32
N ILE A 246 -0.04 -3.01 -19.30
CA ILE A 246 0.06 -3.81 -18.08
C ILE A 246 -1.22 -3.68 -17.24
N ILE A 247 -1.82 -2.49 -17.14
CA ILE A 247 -3.07 -2.30 -16.41
C ILE A 247 -4.20 -3.16 -17.00
N ALA A 248 -4.27 -3.30 -18.32
CA ALA A 248 -5.27 -4.17 -18.94
C ALA A 248 -5.09 -5.64 -18.54
N LYS A 249 -3.85 -6.14 -18.47
CA LYS A 249 -3.55 -7.50 -17.98
C LYS A 249 -3.88 -7.66 -16.50
N ILE A 250 -3.62 -6.64 -15.69
CA ILE A 250 -3.98 -6.63 -14.26
C ILE A 250 -5.49 -6.71 -14.11
N GLN A 251 -6.26 -5.90 -14.85
CA GLN A 251 -7.73 -5.90 -14.84
C GLN A 251 -8.29 -7.28 -15.21
N GLU A 252 -7.72 -7.94 -16.23
CA GLU A 252 -8.10 -9.30 -16.62
C GLU A 252 -7.82 -10.30 -15.49
N ALA A 253 -6.61 -10.29 -14.92
CA ALA A 253 -6.23 -11.17 -13.82
C ALA A 253 -7.12 -10.97 -12.59
N ILE A 254 -7.40 -9.71 -12.21
CA ILE A 254 -8.28 -9.36 -11.09
C ILE A 254 -9.72 -9.79 -11.37
N THR A 255 -10.20 -9.65 -12.60
CA THR A 255 -11.55 -10.09 -12.97
C THR A 255 -11.72 -11.60 -12.75
N VAL A 256 -10.78 -12.40 -13.22
CA VAL A 256 -10.78 -13.85 -13.01
C VAL A 256 -10.69 -14.21 -11.54
N PHE A 257 -9.83 -13.52 -10.79
CA PHE A 257 -9.65 -13.75 -9.37
C PHE A 257 -10.92 -13.38 -8.57
N ASN A 258 -11.55 -12.28 -8.89
CA ASN A 258 -12.81 -11.85 -8.26
C ASN A 258 -13.96 -12.83 -8.52
N GLN A 259 -14.04 -13.44 -9.71
CA GLN A 259 -15.02 -14.49 -9.99
C GLN A 259 -14.81 -15.72 -9.10
N TRP A 260 -13.54 -16.10 -8.88
CA TRP A 260 -13.21 -17.17 -7.94
C TRP A 260 -13.62 -16.81 -6.50
N LEU A 261 -13.32 -15.58 -6.03
CA LEU A 261 -13.75 -15.11 -4.70
C LEU A 261 -15.27 -15.17 -4.53
N GLU A 262 -16.02 -14.79 -5.55
CA GLU A 262 -17.50 -14.88 -5.54
C GLU A 262 -18.01 -16.32 -5.48
N SER A 263 -17.32 -17.27 -6.14
CA SER A 263 -17.68 -18.68 -6.07
C SER A 263 -17.47 -19.23 -4.66
N GLN A 264 -16.33 -18.90 -4.04
CA GLN A 264 -16.03 -19.32 -2.67
C GLN A 264 -17.00 -18.71 -1.63
N ALA A 265 -17.45 -17.49 -1.88
CA ALA A 265 -18.43 -16.85 -1.00
C ALA A 265 -19.82 -17.50 -1.03
N LYS A 266 -20.15 -18.22 -2.08
CA LYS A 266 -21.44 -18.95 -2.23
C LYS A 266 -21.41 -20.37 -1.62
N GLU A 267 -20.21 -20.92 -1.39
CA GLU A 267 -20.02 -22.24 -0.82
C GLU A 267 -20.04 -22.25 0.72
N LEU A 268 -20.00 -21.08 1.33
CA LEU A 268 -20.08 -20.84 2.79
C LEU A 268 -21.48 -20.38 3.21
#